data_dc8a8c98288591e8c62b234d26f3c4c3
#
_entry.id   dc8a8c98288591e8c62b234d26f3c4c3
#
_cell.length_a   1.000
_cell.length_b   1.000
_cell.length_c   1.000
_cell.angle_alpha   90.00
_cell.angle_beta   90.00
_cell.angle_gamma   90.00
#
_symmetry.space_group_name_H-M   'P 1'
#
loop_
_entity.id
_entity.type
_entity.pdbx_description
1 polymer ?
#
loop_
_entity_poly.entity_id
_entity_poly.type
_entity_poly.pdbx_seq_one_letter_code
_entity_poly.pdbx_strand_id
1 'polypeptide(L)'
;MMKMSLLFYLLIPIAIFGEIFEVNSFEQIVVPEEKNLLVILDIDNTLIRLKQELGSDQWFYHRWDELKNGGRSSNEALSRVAAEFNGIQSLSQSQLVEECIPKFLEGLRQKGIPFMGLTIRSFELSKRTHQQLNDCGIRLQTDVFDRKPQFLDPDTFLFSFDGAVFTNGGNKGAAFLKWLDFFSQNWEHIVVVDDKLAHLEALEIAAQKAKIKFTGFRYGHLDGIVKDFCPKRTQLQYGFIKPLIDGTLHLALEEKI
;
A
#
# COMPACT_ATOMS: atom_id res chain seq x y z
N MET A 1 -63.95 8.62 -23.28
CA MET A 1 -62.62 9.25 -23.29
C MET A 1 -61.88 8.78 -22.04
N MET A 2 -61.00 7.79 -22.20
CA MET A 2 -60.21 7.20 -21.11
C MET A 2 -58.87 7.92 -21.06
N LYS A 3 -58.60 8.64 -19.92
CA LYS A 3 -57.30 9.30 -19.71
C LYS A 3 -56.27 8.23 -19.28
N MET A 4 -55.35 7.93 -20.15
CA MET A 4 -54.21 7.09 -19.87
C MET A 4 -53.17 7.95 -19.09
N SER A 5 -53.01 7.69 -17.81
CA SER A 5 -52.00 8.33 -16.96
C SER A 5 -50.66 7.62 -17.16
N LEU A 6 -49.72 8.34 -17.79
CA LEU A 6 -48.35 7.82 -18.02
C LEU A 6 -47.56 7.98 -16.72
N LEU A 7 -47.32 6.91 -16.00
CA LEU A 7 -46.48 6.90 -14.78
C LEU A 7 -45.02 6.89 -15.22
N PHE A 8 -44.33 8.04 -15.13
CA PHE A 8 -42.89 8.14 -15.29
C PHE A 8 -42.21 7.55 -14.05
N TYR A 9 -41.65 6.37 -14.17
CA TYR A 9 -40.69 5.85 -13.21
C TYR A 9 -39.39 6.66 -13.35
N LEU A 10 -39.14 7.54 -12.40
CA LEU A 10 -37.84 8.17 -12.22
C LEU A 10 -36.89 7.07 -11.72
N LEU A 11 -36.07 6.51 -12.61
CA LEU A 11 -34.90 5.71 -12.21
C LEU A 11 -33.89 6.66 -11.56
N ILE A 12 -33.98 6.79 -10.24
CA ILE A 12 -32.91 7.42 -9.46
C ILE A 12 -31.72 6.45 -9.57
N PRO A 13 -30.59 6.88 -10.17
CA PRO A 13 -29.39 6.06 -10.12
C PRO A 13 -29.05 5.87 -8.64
N ILE A 14 -29.08 4.64 -8.16
CA ILE A 14 -28.52 4.29 -6.86
C ILE A 14 -27.03 4.58 -7.01
N ALA A 15 -26.59 5.70 -6.44
CA ALA A 15 -25.16 5.95 -6.31
C ALA A 15 -24.60 4.79 -5.48
N ILE A 16 -23.75 3.99 -6.10
CA ILE A 16 -23.00 2.94 -5.43
C ILE A 16 -21.95 3.69 -4.60
N PHE A 17 -22.34 4.10 -3.37
CA PHE A 17 -21.38 4.66 -2.42
C PHE A 17 -20.49 3.52 -1.96
N GLY A 18 -19.19 3.74 -2.00
CA GLY A 18 -18.23 2.89 -1.33
C GLY A 18 -18.51 2.91 0.19
N GLU A 19 -18.20 1.85 0.87
CA GLU A 19 -18.34 1.76 2.32
C GLU A 19 -16.97 1.47 2.92
N ILE A 20 -16.56 2.26 3.93
CA ILE A 20 -15.31 2.07 4.66
C ILE A 20 -15.66 1.65 6.09
N PHE A 21 -15.18 0.49 6.48
CA PHE A 21 -15.37 -0.09 7.81
C PHE A 21 -14.10 0.05 8.62
N GLU A 22 -14.21 0.43 9.90
CA GLU A 22 -13.11 0.37 10.86
C GLU A 22 -12.98 -1.05 11.40
N VAL A 23 -11.79 -1.65 11.32
CA VAL A 23 -11.47 -2.98 11.84
C VAL A 23 -10.15 -2.98 12.57
N ASN A 24 -10.01 -3.83 13.58
CA ASN A 24 -8.80 -3.97 14.38
C ASN A 24 -8.14 -5.34 14.26
N SER A 25 -8.74 -6.24 13.48
CA SER A 25 -8.20 -7.58 13.21
C SER A 25 -8.58 -8.04 11.82
N PHE A 26 -7.70 -8.81 11.16
CA PHE A 26 -7.97 -9.46 9.89
C PHE A 26 -9.14 -10.45 9.97
N GLU A 27 -9.45 -10.97 11.16
CA GLU A 27 -10.62 -11.85 11.37
C GLU A 27 -11.97 -11.12 11.17
N GLN A 28 -11.97 -9.78 11.25
CA GLN A 28 -13.17 -8.95 11.02
C GLN A 28 -13.39 -8.62 9.54
N ILE A 29 -12.40 -8.92 8.68
CA ILE A 29 -12.49 -8.62 7.26
C ILE A 29 -13.33 -9.67 6.55
N VAL A 30 -14.46 -9.24 6.01
CA VAL A 30 -15.37 -10.10 5.26
C VAL A 30 -15.18 -9.84 3.77
N VAL A 31 -14.67 -10.84 3.06
CA VAL A 31 -14.52 -10.79 1.59
C VAL A 31 -15.68 -11.56 0.96
N PRO A 32 -16.56 -10.92 0.18
CA PRO A 32 -17.70 -11.59 -0.43
C PRO A 32 -17.24 -12.56 -1.52
N GLU A 33 -18.02 -13.61 -1.74
CA GLU A 33 -17.79 -14.58 -2.82
C GLU A 33 -18.50 -14.08 -4.10
N GLU A 34 -17.93 -13.08 -4.74
CA GLU A 34 -18.44 -12.46 -5.96
C GLU A 34 -17.48 -12.77 -7.13
N LYS A 35 -18.03 -12.83 -8.35
CA LYS A 35 -17.20 -12.90 -9.57
C LYS A 35 -16.52 -11.55 -9.81
N ASN A 36 -15.39 -11.58 -10.50
CA ASN A 36 -14.64 -10.36 -10.86
C ASN A 36 -14.32 -9.45 -9.67
N LEU A 37 -14.04 -10.07 -8.50
CA LEU A 37 -13.63 -9.38 -7.29
C LEU A 37 -12.11 -9.42 -7.16
N LEU A 38 -11.52 -8.29 -6.77
CA LEU A 38 -10.09 -8.15 -6.47
C LEU A 38 -9.92 -7.66 -5.02
N VAL A 39 -9.02 -8.30 -4.27
CA VAL A 39 -8.58 -7.81 -2.95
C VAL A 39 -7.28 -7.04 -3.10
N ILE A 40 -7.23 -5.80 -2.60
CA ILE A 40 -6.06 -4.93 -2.58
C ILE A 40 -5.61 -4.76 -1.13
N LEU A 41 -4.34 -5.04 -0.87
CA LEU A 41 -3.77 -5.04 0.47
C LEU A 41 -2.61 -4.05 0.52
N ASP A 42 -2.64 -3.12 1.45
CA ASP A 42 -1.45 -2.36 1.80
C ASP A 42 -0.41 -3.27 2.46
N ILE A 43 0.84 -2.85 2.49
CA ILE A 43 1.96 -3.66 3.00
C ILE A 43 2.40 -3.21 4.38
N ASP A 44 2.81 -1.94 4.53
CA ASP A 44 3.35 -1.41 5.78
C ASP A 44 2.24 -1.17 6.80
N ASN A 45 2.42 -1.63 8.03
CA ASN A 45 1.43 -1.57 9.11
C ASN A 45 0.11 -2.32 8.82
N THR A 46 0.00 -2.96 7.65
CA THR A 46 -1.16 -3.76 7.27
C THR A 46 -0.80 -5.26 7.23
N LEU A 47 0.09 -5.69 6.36
CA LEU A 47 0.54 -7.08 6.29
C LEU A 47 1.74 -7.34 7.20
N ILE A 48 2.73 -6.45 7.13
CA ILE A 48 3.98 -6.52 7.88
C ILE A 48 4.31 -5.19 8.53
N ARG A 49 5.12 -5.23 9.58
CA ARG A 49 5.77 -4.07 10.17
C ARG A 49 7.23 -4.36 10.46
N LEU A 50 8.05 -3.33 10.58
CA LEU A 50 9.41 -3.51 11.05
C LEU A 50 9.44 -3.94 12.52
N LYS A 51 10.47 -4.70 12.92
CA LYS A 51 10.69 -5.08 14.33
C LYS A 51 11.10 -3.91 15.20
N GLN A 52 11.58 -2.83 14.61
CA GLN A 52 11.98 -1.59 15.28
C GLN A 52 11.17 -0.40 14.78
N GLU A 53 11.22 0.73 15.50
CA GLU A 53 10.55 1.98 15.10
C GLU A 53 11.29 2.74 14.00
N LEU A 54 12.61 2.61 13.95
CA LEU A 54 13.43 3.22 12.92
C LEU A 54 13.05 2.65 11.55
N GLY A 55 12.76 3.52 10.59
CA GLY A 55 12.30 3.15 9.26
C GLY A 55 10.81 2.84 9.19
N SER A 56 10.04 3.08 10.25
CA SER A 56 8.58 3.08 10.19
C SER A 56 8.06 4.31 9.44
N ASP A 57 6.80 4.30 9.06
CA ASP A 57 6.11 5.46 8.49
C ASP A 57 6.23 6.70 9.40
N GLN A 58 6.03 6.51 10.71
CA GLN A 58 6.11 7.59 11.69
C GLN A 58 7.51 8.21 11.74
N TRP A 59 8.54 7.35 11.66
CA TRP A 59 9.91 7.83 11.56
C TRP A 59 10.14 8.60 10.25
N PHE A 60 9.59 8.14 9.11
CA PHE A 60 9.74 8.82 7.83
C PHE A 60 9.21 10.26 7.89
N TYR A 61 7.97 10.46 8.35
CA TYR A 61 7.38 11.79 8.46
C TYR A 61 8.08 12.67 9.50
N HIS A 62 8.43 12.11 10.66
CA HIS A 62 9.19 12.83 11.67
C HIS A 62 10.55 13.31 11.11
N ARG A 63 11.27 12.42 10.43
CA ARG A 63 12.57 12.73 9.84
C ARG A 63 12.48 13.76 8.70
N TRP A 64 11.44 13.68 7.90
CA TRP A 64 11.16 14.68 6.88
C TRP A 64 10.95 16.07 7.48
N ASP A 65 10.15 16.16 8.53
CA ASP A 65 9.94 17.43 9.26
C ASP A 65 11.22 17.96 9.90
N GLU A 66 12.04 17.11 10.52
CA GLU A 66 13.36 17.51 11.04
C GLU A 66 14.25 18.13 9.94
N LEU A 67 14.30 17.52 8.77
CA LEU A 67 15.11 18.00 7.65
C LEU A 67 14.61 19.35 7.11
N LYS A 68 13.29 19.55 7.04
CA LYS A 68 12.69 20.85 6.68
C LYS A 68 12.99 21.93 7.71
N ASN A 69 12.81 21.62 8.99
CA ASN A 69 13.09 22.53 10.09
C ASN A 69 14.59 22.87 10.17
N GLY A 70 15.46 21.97 9.68
CA GLY A 70 16.89 22.22 9.51
C GLY A 70 17.27 23.07 8.31
N GLY A 71 16.29 23.69 7.63
CA GLY A 71 16.49 24.65 6.52
C GLY A 71 16.54 24.05 5.11
N ARG A 72 16.23 22.76 4.93
CA ARG A 72 16.14 22.19 3.58
C ARG A 72 14.78 22.52 2.94
N SER A 73 14.78 22.66 1.63
CA SER A 73 13.54 22.72 0.86
C SER A 73 12.76 21.40 1.00
N SER A 74 11.45 21.43 0.79
CA SER A 74 10.59 20.23 0.91
C SER A 74 11.06 19.08 0.01
N ASN A 75 11.50 19.39 -1.22
CA ASN A 75 11.98 18.38 -2.18
C ASN A 75 13.33 17.78 -1.76
N GLU A 76 14.28 18.59 -1.30
CA GLU A 76 15.56 18.10 -0.79
C GLU A 76 15.39 17.23 0.46
N ALA A 77 14.52 17.66 1.38
CA ALA A 77 14.17 16.90 2.57
C ALA A 77 13.53 15.56 2.21
N LEU A 78 12.59 15.55 1.25
CA LEU A 78 11.92 14.34 0.77
C LEU A 78 12.93 13.38 0.12
N SER A 79 13.76 13.86 -0.78
CA SER A 79 14.78 13.03 -1.45
C SER A 79 15.75 12.42 -0.43
N ARG A 80 16.17 13.19 0.57
CA ARG A 80 17.07 12.71 1.61
C ARG A 80 16.43 11.66 2.50
N VAL A 81 15.22 11.91 3.01
CA VAL A 81 14.53 10.94 3.88
C VAL A 81 14.19 9.66 3.12
N ALA A 82 13.81 9.74 1.84
CA ALA A 82 13.55 8.56 1.01
C ALA A 82 14.80 7.69 0.84
N ALA A 83 15.97 8.30 0.60
CA ALA A 83 17.23 7.57 0.51
C ALA A 83 17.63 6.91 1.85
N GLU A 84 17.48 7.63 2.98
CA GLU A 84 17.69 7.08 4.31
C GLU A 84 16.71 5.94 4.61
N PHE A 85 15.43 6.09 4.26
CA PHE A 85 14.40 5.06 4.42
C PHE A 85 14.73 3.79 3.63
N ASN A 86 15.11 3.93 2.34
CA ASN A 86 15.49 2.79 1.52
C ASN A 86 16.69 2.03 2.10
N GLY A 87 17.71 2.76 2.59
CA GLY A 87 18.86 2.16 3.26
C GLY A 87 18.46 1.40 4.53
N ILE A 88 17.59 1.98 5.37
CA ILE A 88 17.08 1.36 6.60
C ILE A 88 16.26 0.11 6.26
N GLN A 89 15.32 0.21 5.32
CA GLN A 89 14.50 -0.93 4.89
C GLN A 89 15.34 -2.11 4.38
N SER A 90 16.45 -1.82 3.69
CA SER A 90 17.35 -2.86 3.17
C SER A 90 18.02 -3.67 4.28
N LEU A 91 18.24 -3.08 5.44
CA LEU A 91 18.88 -3.70 6.62
C LEU A 91 17.88 -4.24 7.65
N SER A 92 16.60 -3.84 7.54
CA SER A 92 15.60 -4.10 8.58
C SER A 92 14.90 -5.45 8.41
N GLN A 93 14.64 -6.11 9.53
CA GLN A 93 13.78 -7.28 9.58
C GLN A 93 12.33 -6.86 9.81
N SER A 94 11.42 -7.60 9.18
CA SER A 94 9.98 -7.44 9.36
C SER A 94 9.39 -8.58 10.20
N GLN A 95 8.17 -8.36 10.66
CA GLN A 95 7.32 -9.35 11.30
C GLN A 95 5.88 -9.13 10.86
N LEU A 96 5.04 -10.14 10.98
CA LEU A 96 3.60 -10.03 10.73
C LEU A 96 2.98 -8.96 11.64
N VAL A 97 1.96 -8.27 11.12
CA VAL A 97 1.11 -7.43 11.98
C VAL A 97 0.23 -8.31 12.84
N GLU A 98 -0.42 -9.33 12.25
CA GLU A 98 -1.14 -10.39 12.96
C GLU A 98 -0.75 -11.79 12.43
N GLU A 99 -0.67 -12.76 13.32
CA GLU A 99 -0.33 -14.15 12.99
C GLU A 99 -1.35 -14.83 12.07
N CYS A 100 -2.59 -14.34 12.02
CA CYS A 100 -3.66 -14.89 11.16
C CYS A 100 -3.54 -14.49 9.69
N ILE A 101 -2.72 -13.50 9.32
CA ILE A 101 -2.61 -12.97 7.96
C ILE A 101 -2.27 -14.03 6.91
N PRO A 102 -1.24 -14.89 7.08
CA PRO A 102 -0.94 -15.93 6.10
C PRO A 102 -2.12 -16.88 5.86
N LYS A 103 -2.88 -17.22 6.92
CA LYS A 103 -4.07 -18.05 6.83
C LYS A 103 -5.20 -17.36 6.08
N PHE A 104 -5.40 -16.06 6.29
CA PHE A 104 -6.37 -15.24 5.56
C PHE A 104 -6.06 -15.26 4.05
N LEU A 105 -4.79 -15.00 3.66
CA LEU A 105 -4.37 -15.02 2.26
C LEU A 105 -4.50 -16.41 1.62
N GLU A 106 -4.21 -17.45 2.36
CA GLU A 106 -4.42 -18.83 1.89
C GLU A 106 -5.90 -19.13 1.69
N GLY A 107 -6.78 -18.62 2.56
CA GLY A 107 -8.23 -18.71 2.37
C GLY A 107 -8.71 -18.03 1.09
N LEU A 108 -8.14 -16.87 0.72
CA LEU A 108 -8.43 -16.22 -0.57
C LEU A 108 -8.01 -17.10 -1.76
N ARG A 109 -6.81 -17.71 -1.70
CA ARG A 109 -6.32 -18.61 -2.76
C ARG A 109 -7.23 -19.83 -2.93
N GLN A 110 -7.63 -20.47 -1.82
CA GLN A 110 -8.52 -21.63 -1.86
C GLN A 110 -9.89 -21.32 -2.47
N LYS A 111 -10.35 -20.09 -2.31
CA LYS A 111 -11.58 -19.60 -2.93
C LYS A 111 -11.39 -19.07 -4.36
N GLY A 112 -10.16 -19.06 -4.87
CA GLY A 112 -9.84 -18.50 -6.18
C GLY A 112 -10.03 -16.98 -6.27
N ILE A 113 -10.01 -16.27 -5.13
CA ILE A 113 -10.14 -14.81 -5.07
C ILE A 113 -8.76 -14.19 -5.28
N PRO A 114 -8.55 -13.43 -6.38
CA PRO A 114 -7.29 -12.77 -6.64
C PRO A 114 -7.03 -11.63 -5.65
N PHE A 115 -5.75 -11.45 -5.29
CA PHE A 115 -5.34 -10.34 -4.44
C PHE A 115 -3.97 -9.81 -4.85
N MET A 116 -3.71 -8.54 -4.54
CA MET A 116 -2.45 -7.87 -4.82
C MET A 116 -2.02 -6.97 -3.66
N GLY A 117 -0.72 -6.69 -3.60
CA GLY A 117 -0.19 -5.63 -2.76
C GLY A 117 -0.24 -4.27 -3.47
N LEU A 118 -0.55 -3.20 -2.74
CA LEU A 118 -0.46 -1.82 -3.24
C LEU A 118 0.20 -0.93 -2.19
N THR A 119 1.45 -0.56 -2.42
CA THR A 119 2.28 0.16 -1.45
C THR A 119 2.81 1.49 -1.98
N ILE A 120 3.03 2.45 -1.06
CA ILE A 120 3.73 3.71 -1.39
C ILE A 120 5.24 3.57 -1.46
N ARG A 121 5.81 2.40 -1.15
CA ARG A 121 7.25 2.13 -1.28
C ARG A 121 7.75 2.43 -2.69
N SER A 122 9.04 2.74 -2.81
CA SER A 122 9.69 2.92 -4.10
C SER A 122 9.94 1.56 -4.80
N PHE A 123 10.03 1.58 -6.13
CA PHE A 123 10.34 0.39 -6.93
C PHE A 123 11.71 -0.22 -6.57
N GLU A 124 12.66 0.58 -6.10
CA GLU A 124 13.98 0.15 -5.65
C GLU A 124 13.90 -0.86 -4.49
N LEU A 125 12.86 -0.75 -3.66
CA LEU A 125 12.60 -1.66 -2.56
C LEU A 125 11.82 -2.92 -2.98
N SER A 126 11.43 -3.07 -4.24
CA SER A 126 10.54 -4.16 -4.67
C SER A 126 11.05 -5.54 -4.29
N LYS A 127 12.31 -5.86 -4.60
CA LYS A 127 12.94 -7.13 -4.23
C LYS A 127 13.02 -7.31 -2.70
N ARG A 128 13.39 -6.24 -1.98
CA ARG A 128 13.50 -6.27 -0.52
C ARG A 128 12.12 -6.46 0.13
N THR A 129 11.10 -5.81 -0.40
CA THR A 129 9.71 -5.97 0.05
C THR A 129 9.25 -7.43 -0.07
N HIS A 130 9.51 -8.07 -1.21
CA HIS A 130 9.18 -9.49 -1.39
C HIS A 130 9.98 -10.41 -0.45
N GLN A 131 11.25 -10.11 -0.18
CA GLN A 131 12.01 -10.84 0.85
C GLN A 131 11.35 -10.69 2.23
N GLN A 132 11.03 -9.47 2.66
CA GLN A 132 10.39 -9.21 3.94
C GLN A 132 9.04 -9.93 4.07
N LEU A 133 8.22 -9.91 3.01
CA LEU A 133 6.95 -10.65 2.96
C LEU A 133 7.18 -12.17 3.05
N ASN A 134 8.12 -12.71 2.28
CA ASN A 134 8.45 -14.15 2.29
C ASN A 134 9.00 -14.60 3.65
N ASP A 135 9.85 -13.79 4.30
CA ASP A 135 10.37 -14.07 5.65
C ASP A 135 9.23 -14.13 6.69
N CYS A 136 8.10 -13.46 6.41
CA CYS A 136 6.87 -13.49 7.20
C CYS A 136 5.85 -14.55 6.69
N GLY A 137 6.21 -15.42 5.75
CA GLY A 137 5.32 -16.44 5.22
C GLY A 137 4.25 -15.92 4.25
N ILE A 138 4.39 -14.69 3.75
CA ILE A 138 3.45 -14.05 2.82
C ILE A 138 3.97 -14.13 1.39
N ARG A 139 3.12 -14.60 0.48
CA ARG A 139 3.32 -14.53 -0.98
C ARG A 139 2.13 -13.83 -1.61
N LEU A 140 2.38 -12.77 -2.40
CA LEU A 140 1.33 -12.01 -3.07
C LEU A 140 0.97 -12.55 -4.45
N GLN A 141 1.72 -13.55 -4.92
CA GLN A 141 1.53 -14.15 -6.25
C GLN A 141 0.15 -14.79 -6.37
N THR A 142 -0.60 -14.34 -7.34
CA THR A 142 -1.80 -15.00 -7.84
C THR A 142 -1.66 -15.20 -9.35
N ASP A 143 -2.35 -16.19 -9.92
CA ASP A 143 -2.21 -16.52 -11.34
C ASP A 143 -2.77 -15.45 -12.30
N VAL A 144 -3.39 -14.40 -11.74
CA VAL A 144 -4.07 -13.32 -12.48
C VAL A 144 -3.14 -12.16 -12.84
N PHE A 145 -1.93 -12.10 -12.24
CA PHE A 145 -1.00 -10.98 -12.44
C PHE A 145 0.28 -11.42 -13.14
N ASP A 146 0.78 -10.57 -14.02
CA ASP A 146 2.11 -10.76 -14.60
C ASP A 146 3.17 -10.64 -13.49
N ARG A 147 4.04 -11.64 -13.42
CA ARG A 147 5.12 -11.72 -12.44
C ARG A 147 6.36 -10.91 -12.83
N LYS A 148 6.40 -10.46 -14.10
CA LYS A 148 7.57 -9.74 -14.61
C LYS A 148 7.64 -8.34 -14.05
N PRO A 149 8.85 -7.87 -13.71
CA PRO A 149 9.05 -6.48 -13.33
C PRO A 149 8.78 -5.55 -14.51
N GLN A 150 7.92 -4.53 -14.32
CA GLN A 150 7.59 -3.59 -15.38
C GLN A 150 7.16 -2.23 -14.83
N PHE A 151 7.57 -1.17 -15.50
CA PHE A 151 7.07 0.16 -15.22
C PHE A 151 5.70 0.33 -15.91
N LEU A 152 4.68 0.66 -15.11
CA LEU A 152 3.35 1.01 -15.60
C LEU A 152 3.30 2.48 -16.02
N ASP A 153 4.15 3.29 -15.41
CA ASP A 153 4.36 4.70 -15.74
C ASP A 153 5.79 5.10 -15.37
N PRO A 154 6.68 5.22 -16.37
CA PRO A 154 8.08 5.60 -16.14
C PRO A 154 8.25 6.99 -15.52
N ASP A 155 7.37 7.94 -15.85
CA ASP A 155 7.49 9.34 -15.39
C ASP A 155 7.27 9.47 -13.88
N THR A 156 6.39 8.64 -13.32
CA THR A 156 6.12 8.59 -11.87
C THR A 156 6.80 7.43 -11.17
N PHE A 157 7.57 6.61 -11.91
CA PHE A 157 8.18 5.38 -11.41
C PHE A 157 7.16 4.39 -10.81
N LEU A 158 5.91 4.41 -11.32
CA LEU A 158 4.90 3.43 -10.96
C LEU A 158 5.34 2.07 -11.50
N PHE A 159 5.49 1.10 -10.60
CA PHE A 159 6.13 -0.18 -10.91
C PHE A 159 5.32 -1.35 -10.43
N SER A 160 5.19 -2.39 -11.24
CA SER A 160 4.57 -3.66 -10.89
C SER A 160 5.60 -4.77 -10.87
N PHE A 161 5.57 -5.59 -9.83
CA PHE A 161 6.42 -6.74 -9.68
C PHE A 161 5.78 -7.79 -8.78
N ASP A 162 5.65 -9.03 -9.30
CA ASP A 162 5.34 -10.25 -8.56
C ASP A 162 4.13 -10.14 -7.61
N GLY A 163 3.02 -9.57 -8.11
CA GLY A 163 1.77 -9.40 -7.36
C GLY A 163 1.70 -8.15 -6.49
N ALA A 164 2.66 -7.24 -6.59
CA ALA A 164 2.62 -5.96 -5.89
C ALA A 164 2.81 -4.77 -6.85
N VAL A 165 2.18 -3.65 -6.52
CA VAL A 165 2.33 -2.35 -7.21
C VAL A 165 2.96 -1.36 -6.24
N PHE A 166 4.04 -0.72 -6.70
CA PHE A 166 4.87 0.24 -5.97
C PHE A 166 4.62 1.64 -6.54
N THR A 167 4.04 2.52 -5.74
CA THR A 167 3.63 3.85 -6.23
C THR A 167 4.70 4.92 -6.10
N ASN A 168 5.86 4.60 -5.53
CA ASN A 168 6.98 5.53 -5.33
C ASN A 168 6.55 6.83 -4.60
N GLY A 169 5.79 6.70 -3.52
CA GLY A 169 5.22 7.82 -2.76
C GLY A 169 3.99 8.46 -3.42
N GLY A 170 3.53 7.94 -4.56
CA GLY A 170 2.39 8.46 -5.30
C GLY A 170 1.02 8.08 -4.71
N ASN A 171 -0.03 8.71 -5.21
CA ASN A 171 -1.40 8.47 -4.80
C ASN A 171 -1.87 7.07 -5.24
N LYS A 172 -2.34 6.24 -4.29
CA LYS A 172 -2.78 4.86 -4.54
C LYS A 172 -3.96 4.77 -5.51
N GLY A 173 -4.90 5.71 -5.45
CA GLY A 173 -6.04 5.75 -6.37
C GLY A 173 -5.63 6.02 -7.82
N ALA A 174 -4.72 6.99 -8.03
CA ALA A 174 -4.17 7.27 -9.36
C ALA A 174 -3.35 6.07 -9.89
N ALA A 175 -2.56 5.44 -9.02
CA ALA A 175 -1.79 4.24 -9.35
C ALA A 175 -2.70 3.08 -9.76
N PHE A 176 -3.80 2.86 -9.04
CA PHE A 176 -4.78 1.84 -9.34
C PHE A 176 -5.44 2.04 -10.71
N LEU A 177 -5.83 3.27 -11.06
CA LEU A 177 -6.39 3.58 -12.38
C LEU A 177 -5.40 3.30 -13.51
N LYS A 178 -4.13 3.67 -13.35
CA LYS A 178 -3.07 3.37 -14.33
C LYS A 178 -2.83 1.85 -14.44
N TRP A 179 -2.87 1.14 -13.32
CA TRP A 179 -2.76 -0.32 -13.31
C TRP A 179 -3.92 -1.00 -14.05
N LEU A 180 -5.16 -0.54 -13.83
CA LEU A 180 -6.35 -1.05 -14.56
C LEU A 180 -6.21 -0.85 -16.08
N ASP A 181 -5.80 0.34 -16.49
CA ASP A 181 -5.63 0.70 -17.90
C ASP A 181 -4.52 -0.14 -18.55
N PHE A 182 -3.36 -0.24 -17.88
CA PHE A 182 -2.20 -0.96 -18.39
C PHE A 182 -2.48 -2.45 -18.63
N PHE A 183 -3.16 -3.11 -17.70
CA PHE A 183 -3.47 -4.54 -17.80
C PHE A 183 -4.82 -4.83 -18.46
N SER A 184 -5.56 -3.80 -18.89
CA SER A 184 -6.91 -3.91 -19.46
C SER A 184 -7.83 -4.79 -18.59
N GLN A 185 -7.74 -4.63 -17.27
CA GLN A 185 -8.49 -5.45 -16.31
C GLN A 185 -9.90 -4.90 -16.12
N ASN A 186 -10.85 -5.81 -16.01
CA ASN A 186 -12.25 -5.48 -15.78
C ASN A 186 -12.76 -6.13 -14.48
N TRP A 187 -12.67 -5.38 -13.40
CA TRP A 187 -13.16 -5.79 -12.08
C TRP A 187 -14.52 -5.16 -11.82
N GLU A 188 -15.42 -5.91 -11.17
CA GLU A 188 -16.73 -5.40 -10.77
C GLU A 188 -16.74 -4.91 -9.33
N HIS A 189 -15.85 -5.47 -8.48
CA HIS A 189 -15.76 -5.13 -7.08
C HIS A 189 -14.29 -5.15 -6.63
N ILE A 190 -13.87 -4.15 -5.86
CA ILE A 190 -12.60 -4.18 -5.12
C ILE A 190 -12.87 -4.13 -3.62
N VAL A 191 -12.15 -4.98 -2.89
CA VAL A 191 -12.07 -4.96 -1.43
C VAL A 191 -10.67 -4.48 -1.07
N VAL A 192 -10.56 -3.42 -0.28
CA VAL A 192 -9.29 -2.79 0.06
C VAL A 192 -9.06 -2.83 1.56
N VAL A 193 -7.85 -3.22 1.98
CA VAL A 193 -7.41 -3.18 3.38
C VAL A 193 -6.18 -2.29 3.48
N ASP A 194 -6.27 -1.23 4.28
CA ASP A 194 -5.18 -0.24 4.44
C ASP A 194 -5.25 0.37 5.85
N ASP A 195 -4.09 0.66 6.46
CA ASP A 195 -4.02 1.32 7.76
C ASP A 195 -4.34 2.82 7.70
N LYS A 196 -4.35 3.42 6.50
CA LYS A 196 -4.58 4.86 6.30
C LYS A 196 -5.91 5.14 5.62
N LEU A 197 -6.79 5.86 6.31
CA LEU A 197 -8.06 6.30 5.74
C LEU A 197 -7.89 7.08 4.43
N ALA A 198 -6.90 7.96 4.33
CA ALA A 198 -6.65 8.75 3.11
C ALA A 198 -6.31 7.89 1.88
N HIS A 199 -5.70 6.71 2.06
CA HIS A 199 -5.46 5.77 0.96
C HIS A 199 -6.76 5.09 0.51
N LEU A 200 -7.61 4.72 1.45
CA LEU A 200 -8.94 4.15 1.16
C LEU A 200 -9.81 5.14 0.42
N GLU A 201 -9.88 6.39 0.89
CA GLU A 201 -10.63 7.48 0.22
C GLU A 201 -10.13 7.72 -1.22
N ALA A 202 -8.81 7.69 -1.43
CA ALA A 202 -8.23 7.83 -2.77
C ALA A 202 -8.61 6.67 -3.69
N LEU A 203 -8.65 5.45 -3.17
CA LEU A 203 -9.04 4.23 -3.91
C LEU A 203 -10.55 4.19 -4.14
N GLU A 204 -11.38 4.66 -3.20
CA GLU A 204 -12.82 4.80 -3.39
C GLU A 204 -13.14 5.75 -4.55
N ILE A 205 -12.50 6.93 -4.58
CA ILE A 205 -12.64 7.89 -5.69
C ILE A 205 -12.22 7.27 -7.03
N ALA A 206 -11.15 6.49 -7.04
CA ALA A 206 -10.67 5.80 -8.23
C ALA A 206 -11.65 4.72 -8.69
N ALA A 207 -12.18 3.91 -7.76
CA ALA A 207 -13.19 2.89 -8.05
C ALA A 207 -14.48 3.50 -8.62
N GLN A 208 -14.95 4.62 -8.05
CA GLN A 208 -16.10 5.37 -8.58
C GLN A 208 -15.88 5.84 -10.02
N LYS A 209 -14.69 6.38 -10.33
CA LYS A 209 -14.32 6.79 -11.70
C LYS A 209 -14.32 5.60 -12.67
N ALA A 210 -13.85 4.44 -12.22
CA ALA A 210 -13.81 3.22 -13.00
C ALA A 210 -15.16 2.47 -13.02
N LYS A 211 -16.17 2.94 -12.28
CA LYS A 211 -17.49 2.28 -12.09
C LYS A 211 -17.37 0.89 -11.45
N ILE A 212 -16.43 0.73 -10.54
CA ILE A 212 -16.16 -0.50 -9.78
C ILE A 212 -16.76 -0.32 -8.38
N LYS A 213 -17.47 -1.33 -7.88
CA LYS A 213 -17.95 -1.36 -6.48
C LYS A 213 -16.75 -1.36 -5.54
N PHE A 214 -16.82 -0.61 -4.46
CA PHE A 214 -15.74 -0.45 -3.48
C PHE A 214 -16.20 -0.90 -2.09
N THR A 215 -15.35 -1.64 -1.40
CA THR A 215 -15.45 -1.91 0.03
C THR A 215 -14.08 -1.70 0.65
N GLY A 216 -13.97 -0.76 1.58
CA GLY A 216 -12.73 -0.43 2.29
C GLY A 216 -12.75 -0.96 3.73
N PHE A 217 -11.62 -1.47 4.20
CA PHE A 217 -11.38 -1.78 5.60
C PHE A 217 -10.21 -0.95 6.11
N ARG A 218 -10.52 0.06 6.93
CA ARG A 218 -9.49 0.82 7.63
C ARG A 218 -8.99 -0.02 8.80
N TYR A 219 -7.73 -0.45 8.70
CA TYR A 219 -7.14 -1.41 9.62
C TYR A 219 -6.37 -0.72 10.74
N GLY A 220 -6.97 -0.69 11.94
CA GLY A 220 -6.47 0.05 13.10
C GLY A 220 -5.64 -0.74 14.10
N HIS A 221 -5.22 -1.98 13.79
CA HIS A 221 -4.52 -2.87 14.72
C HIS A 221 -3.28 -2.23 15.37
N LEU A 222 -2.52 -1.45 14.60
CA LEU A 222 -1.31 -0.81 15.08
C LEU A 222 -1.48 0.65 15.54
N ASP A 223 -2.70 1.19 15.62
CA ASP A 223 -2.95 2.59 15.99
C ASP A 223 -2.31 2.97 17.34
N GLY A 224 -2.37 2.08 18.32
CA GLY A 224 -1.72 2.29 19.61
C GLY A 224 -0.20 2.41 19.48
N ILE A 225 0.43 1.53 18.71
CA ILE A 225 1.89 1.52 18.47
C ILE A 225 2.30 2.77 17.67
N VAL A 226 1.51 3.14 16.66
CA VAL A 226 1.73 4.35 15.86
C VAL A 226 1.70 5.59 16.72
N LYS A 227 0.74 5.67 17.65
CA LYS A 227 0.60 6.79 18.60
C LYS A 227 1.75 6.87 19.61
N ASP A 228 2.30 5.72 19.99
CA ASP A 228 3.39 5.61 20.96
C ASP A 228 4.79 5.79 20.34
N PHE A 229 4.87 6.23 19.08
CA PHE A 229 6.14 6.51 18.40
C PHE A 229 7.04 7.46 19.21
N CYS A 230 8.30 7.06 19.37
CA CYS A 230 9.26 7.81 20.17
C CYS A 230 10.48 8.27 19.34
N PRO A 231 10.55 9.56 18.96
CA PRO A 231 11.67 10.09 18.17
C PRO A 231 13.05 9.83 18.81
N LYS A 232 13.14 9.89 20.14
CA LYS A 232 14.42 9.65 20.85
C LYS A 232 14.92 8.22 20.66
N ARG A 233 14.01 7.22 20.67
CA ARG A 233 14.40 5.82 20.39
C ARG A 233 14.94 5.67 18.97
N THR A 234 14.26 6.24 18.01
CA THR A 234 14.69 6.16 16.61
C THR A 234 15.99 6.91 16.34
N GLN A 235 16.24 8.02 17.03
CA GLN A 235 17.49 8.77 16.93
C GLN A 235 18.68 7.93 17.43
N LEU A 236 18.52 7.22 18.56
CA LEU A 236 19.54 6.28 19.04
C LEU A 236 19.79 5.14 18.06
N GLN A 237 18.71 4.49 17.56
CA GLN A 237 18.81 3.44 16.56
C GLN A 237 19.51 3.93 15.29
N TYR A 238 19.15 5.11 14.80
CA TYR A 238 19.74 5.72 13.61
C TYR A 238 21.24 6.01 13.79
N GLY A 239 21.65 6.47 14.96
CA GLY A 239 23.06 6.71 15.29
C GLY A 239 23.93 5.46 15.09
N PHE A 240 23.42 4.28 15.43
CA PHE A 240 24.14 3.01 15.26
C PHE A 240 24.27 2.56 13.80
N ILE A 241 23.25 2.81 12.96
CA ILE A 241 23.24 2.29 11.59
C ILE A 241 23.64 3.33 10.55
N LYS A 242 23.67 4.62 10.91
CA LYS A 242 24.03 5.73 10.02
C LYS A 242 25.33 5.51 9.24
N PRO A 243 26.45 5.05 9.85
CA PRO A 243 27.68 4.78 9.11
C PRO A 243 27.51 3.72 8.02
N LEU A 244 26.66 2.72 8.23
CA LEU A 244 26.36 1.68 7.23
C LEU A 244 25.54 2.24 6.08
N ILE A 245 24.55 3.08 6.39
CA ILE A 245 23.71 3.73 5.37
C ILE A 245 24.53 4.69 4.52
N ASP A 246 25.34 5.54 5.13
CA ASP A 246 26.20 6.51 4.43
C ASP A 246 27.22 5.78 3.55
N GLY A 247 27.80 4.68 4.01
CA GLY A 247 28.72 3.85 3.23
C GLY A 247 28.03 3.20 2.01
N THR A 248 26.80 2.70 2.17
CA THR A 248 26.03 2.12 1.07
C THR A 248 25.62 3.16 0.04
N LEU A 249 25.23 4.35 0.49
CA LEU A 249 24.91 5.49 -0.39
C LEU A 249 26.13 5.96 -1.19
N HIS A 250 27.32 5.96 -0.60
CA HIS A 250 28.56 6.35 -1.27
C HIS A 250 28.92 5.37 -2.39
N LEU A 251 28.90 4.07 -2.12
CA LEU A 251 29.12 3.03 -3.12
C LEU A 251 28.11 3.09 -4.28
N ALA A 252 26.84 3.31 -3.99
CA ALA A 252 25.81 3.42 -5.03
C ALA A 252 25.97 4.67 -5.94
N LEU A 253 26.63 5.72 -5.45
CA LEU A 253 26.94 6.91 -6.24
C LEU A 253 28.18 6.70 -7.10
N GLU A 254 29.16 5.92 -6.64
CA GLU A 254 30.37 5.59 -7.41
C GLU A 254 30.10 4.64 -8.59
N GLU A 255 29.12 3.74 -8.47
CA GLU A 255 28.72 2.83 -9.56
C GLU A 255 27.93 3.52 -10.69
N LYS A 256 27.52 4.78 -10.53
CA LYS A 256 26.76 5.57 -11.52
C LYS A 256 27.62 6.54 -12.34
N ILE A 257 28.94 6.55 -12.16
CA ILE A 257 29.94 7.31 -12.93
C ILE A 257 30.67 6.35 -13.85
#